data_088fa5a8990496bf4b51e96edf23c1e5
#
_entry.id   088fa5a8990496bf4b51e96edf23c1e5
#
_cell.length_a   1.000
_cell.length_b   1.000
_cell.length_c   1.000
_cell.angle_alpha   90.00
_cell.angle_beta   90.00
_cell.angle_gamma   90.00
#
_symmetry.space_group_name_H-M   'P 1'
#
loop_
_entity.id
_entity.type
_entity.pdbx_description
1 polymer ?
#
loop_
_entity_poly.entity_id
_entity_poly.type
_entity_poly.pdbx_seq_one_letter_code
_entity_poly.pdbx_strand_id
1 'polypeptide(L)'
;MKKICIYPEQGAEITAYERALNCLIFMLVYLLAGILCMFLPVIFGIHACYIGWCVAAGSFFWTAILLWKKRSIYEEQVTEMTNSVIAIEDETLRCYQAVGNVYESCWIHFSDITDVIFNKKKQAFLIQITEDPKRKSEICVNSVLVEENLFEVRGGNYKLDKFLKIFQKVIPYGHNNQRIDIELVRKQWESAMRMKHFYQWFPWSILGVTVIMQIL
;
A
#
# COMPACT_ATOMS: atom_id res chain seq x y z
N MET A 1 29.61 13.64 4.80
CA MET A 1 28.78 13.15 3.63
C MET A 1 27.70 14.16 3.30
N LYS A 2 27.25 14.23 2.02
CA LYS A 2 26.20 15.18 1.61
C LYS A 2 24.87 14.74 2.20
N LYS A 3 24.19 15.59 2.95
CA LYS A 3 22.82 15.37 3.44
C LYS A 3 21.87 15.15 2.28
N ILE A 4 21.10 14.07 2.30
CA ILE A 4 20.07 13.76 1.32
C ILE A 4 18.75 13.77 2.07
N CYS A 5 17.83 14.63 1.66
CA CYS A 5 16.49 14.72 2.21
C CYS A 5 15.46 14.49 1.11
N ILE A 6 14.43 13.74 1.41
CA ILE A 6 13.23 13.65 0.55
C ILE A 6 11.99 13.97 1.37
N TYR A 7 11.08 14.65 0.71
CA TYR A 7 9.77 15.01 1.24
C TYR A 7 8.68 14.32 0.41
N PRO A 8 7.49 14.10 0.98
CA PRO A 8 6.33 13.66 0.22
C PRO A 8 6.09 14.52 -1.02
N GLU A 9 5.45 13.95 -2.03
CA GLU A 9 5.08 14.72 -3.22
C GLU A 9 4.06 15.81 -2.85
N GLN A 10 4.25 17.02 -3.36
CA GLN A 10 3.26 18.08 -3.22
C GLN A 10 1.94 17.64 -3.86
N GLY A 11 0.85 17.75 -3.10
CA GLY A 11 -0.47 17.32 -3.54
C GLY A 11 -0.72 15.80 -3.41
N ALA A 12 0.22 15.02 -2.91
CA ALA A 12 0.03 13.61 -2.68
C ALA A 12 -1.15 13.36 -1.70
N GLU A 13 -1.35 14.24 -0.72
CA GLU A 13 -2.50 14.24 0.20
C GLU A 13 -3.83 14.34 -0.56
N ILE A 14 -3.96 15.33 -1.44
CA ILE A 14 -5.16 15.51 -2.28
C ILE A 14 -5.36 14.28 -3.16
N THR A 15 -4.29 13.76 -3.75
CA THR A 15 -4.34 12.57 -4.59
C THR A 15 -4.73 11.32 -3.80
N ALA A 16 -4.29 11.17 -2.56
CA ALA A 16 -4.67 10.06 -1.68
C ALA A 16 -6.14 10.18 -1.28
N TYR A 17 -6.60 11.38 -0.92
CA TYR A 17 -8.00 11.65 -0.61
C TYR A 17 -8.92 11.36 -1.81
N GLU A 18 -8.58 11.85 -3.00
CA GLU A 18 -9.33 11.54 -4.23
C GLU A 18 -9.38 10.04 -4.52
N ARG A 19 -8.29 9.32 -4.27
CA ARG A 19 -8.26 7.86 -4.43
C ARG A 19 -9.14 7.16 -3.40
N ALA A 20 -9.16 7.61 -2.15
CA ALA A 20 -10.04 7.07 -1.12
C ALA A 20 -11.51 7.31 -1.47
N LEU A 21 -11.86 8.52 -1.92
CA LEU A 21 -13.20 8.86 -2.37
C LEU A 21 -13.64 8.04 -3.58
N ASN A 22 -12.79 7.91 -4.59
CA ASN A 22 -13.05 7.06 -5.76
C ASN A 22 -13.26 5.59 -5.37
N CYS A 23 -12.48 5.06 -4.42
CA CYS A 23 -12.70 3.71 -3.90
C CYS A 23 -14.07 3.56 -3.24
N LEU A 24 -14.53 4.57 -2.49
CA LEU A 24 -15.86 4.59 -1.89
C LEU A 24 -16.97 4.58 -2.94
N ILE A 25 -16.88 5.48 -3.91
CA ILE A 25 -17.89 5.58 -5.00
C ILE A 25 -17.96 4.26 -5.76
N PHE A 26 -16.83 3.72 -6.20
CA PHE A 26 -16.82 2.45 -6.93
C PHE A 26 -17.32 1.29 -6.05
N MET A 27 -16.99 1.25 -4.77
CA MET A 27 -17.51 0.25 -3.85
C MET A 27 -19.05 0.27 -3.81
N LEU A 28 -19.66 1.46 -3.70
CA LEU A 28 -21.11 1.60 -3.69
C LEU A 28 -21.72 1.15 -5.03
N VAL A 29 -21.11 1.51 -6.15
CA VAL A 29 -21.54 1.05 -7.49
C VAL A 29 -21.49 -0.47 -7.60
N TYR A 30 -20.41 -1.11 -7.13
CA TYR A 30 -20.29 -2.58 -7.17
C TYR A 30 -21.26 -3.26 -6.22
N LEU A 31 -21.53 -2.72 -5.03
CA LEU A 31 -22.56 -3.24 -4.12
C LEU A 31 -23.94 -3.18 -4.79
N LEU A 32 -24.29 -2.04 -5.39
CA LEU A 32 -25.56 -1.89 -6.10
C LEU A 32 -25.68 -2.87 -7.28
N ALA A 33 -24.63 -2.99 -8.10
CA ALA A 33 -24.60 -3.94 -9.22
C ALA A 33 -24.75 -5.39 -8.74
N GLY A 34 -24.11 -5.77 -7.64
CA GLY A 34 -24.23 -7.10 -7.03
C GLY A 34 -25.68 -7.38 -6.58
N ILE A 35 -26.33 -6.42 -5.93
CA ILE A 35 -27.73 -6.51 -5.51
C ILE A 35 -28.63 -6.66 -6.73
N LEU A 36 -28.44 -5.83 -7.77
CA LEU A 36 -29.22 -5.92 -9.00
C LEU A 36 -29.06 -7.27 -9.69
N CYS A 37 -27.86 -7.83 -9.77
CA CYS A 37 -27.62 -9.17 -10.32
C CYS A 37 -28.36 -10.27 -9.56
N MET A 38 -28.64 -10.11 -8.26
CA MET A 38 -29.41 -11.07 -7.50
C MET A 38 -30.92 -10.96 -7.76
N PHE A 39 -31.45 -9.76 -7.88
CA PHE A 39 -32.88 -9.51 -7.93
C PHE A 39 -33.47 -9.47 -9.36
N LEU A 40 -32.72 -8.94 -10.36
CA LEU A 40 -33.20 -8.84 -11.72
C LEU A 40 -33.70 -10.18 -12.32
N PRO A 41 -32.98 -11.31 -12.20
CA PRO A 41 -33.44 -12.59 -12.71
C PRO A 41 -34.77 -13.05 -12.12
N VAL A 42 -34.95 -12.76 -10.80
CA VAL A 42 -36.20 -13.13 -10.11
C VAL A 42 -37.36 -12.26 -10.56
N ILE A 43 -37.15 -10.93 -10.67
CA ILE A 43 -38.19 -9.98 -11.08
C ILE A 43 -38.66 -10.23 -12.52
N PHE A 44 -37.74 -10.55 -13.44
CA PHE A 44 -38.06 -10.78 -14.84
C PHE A 44 -38.34 -12.25 -15.18
N GLY A 45 -38.40 -13.14 -14.20
CA GLY A 45 -38.65 -14.57 -14.42
C GLY A 45 -37.57 -15.27 -15.22
N ILE A 46 -36.35 -14.77 -15.21
CA ILE A 46 -35.24 -15.27 -15.99
C ILE A 46 -34.60 -16.46 -15.23
N HIS A 47 -35.04 -17.67 -15.52
CA HIS A 47 -34.52 -18.87 -14.84
C HIS A 47 -33.30 -19.46 -15.57
N ALA A 48 -33.12 -19.17 -16.85
CA ALA A 48 -31.92 -19.58 -17.59
C ALA A 48 -30.70 -18.87 -17.06
N CYS A 49 -29.57 -19.60 -16.90
CA CYS A 49 -28.29 -19.07 -16.44
C CYS A 49 -28.30 -18.44 -15.03
N TYR A 50 -29.25 -18.82 -14.15
CA TYR A 50 -29.30 -18.30 -12.77
C TYR A 50 -27.96 -18.43 -12.03
N ILE A 51 -27.23 -19.52 -12.24
CA ILE A 51 -25.88 -19.72 -11.69
C ILE A 51 -24.93 -18.62 -12.16
N GLY A 52 -24.97 -18.22 -13.43
CA GLY A 52 -24.16 -17.11 -13.97
C GLY A 52 -24.45 -15.80 -13.26
N TRP A 53 -25.71 -15.49 -12.97
CA TRP A 53 -26.10 -14.31 -12.22
C TRP A 53 -25.58 -14.33 -10.76
N CYS A 54 -25.62 -15.50 -10.11
CA CYS A 54 -25.04 -15.66 -8.77
C CYS A 54 -23.51 -15.46 -8.76
N VAL A 55 -22.81 -16.00 -9.76
CA VAL A 55 -21.35 -15.81 -9.90
C VAL A 55 -21.02 -14.35 -10.16
N ALA A 56 -21.80 -13.66 -11.03
CA ALA A 56 -21.63 -12.23 -11.27
C ALA A 56 -21.84 -11.43 -9.98
N ALA A 57 -22.93 -11.66 -9.24
CA ALA A 57 -23.21 -11.01 -7.97
C ALA A 57 -22.05 -11.22 -6.97
N GLY A 58 -21.60 -12.46 -6.80
CA GLY A 58 -20.47 -12.80 -5.92
C GLY A 58 -19.18 -12.07 -6.31
N SER A 59 -18.89 -11.94 -7.61
CA SER A 59 -17.71 -11.20 -8.09
C SER A 59 -17.80 -9.69 -7.81
N PHE A 60 -19.00 -9.10 -7.93
CA PHE A 60 -19.22 -7.71 -7.55
C PHE A 60 -19.02 -7.47 -6.05
N PHE A 61 -19.60 -8.31 -5.19
CA PHE A 61 -19.40 -8.21 -3.75
C PHE A 61 -17.93 -8.41 -3.35
N TRP A 62 -17.25 -9.37 -3.95
CA TRP A 62 -15.83 -9.58 -3.71
C TRP A 62 -14.99 -8.33 -4.06
N THR A 63 -15.28 -7.72 -5.22
CA THR A 63 -14.61 -6.49 -5.65
C THR A 63 -14.90 -5.32 -4.70
N ALA A 64 -16.14 -5.20 -4.21
CA ALA A 64 -16.49 -4.19 -3.22
C ALA A 64 -15.68 -4.34 -1.92
N ILE A 65 -15.49 -5.58 -1.43
CA ILE A 65 -14.64 -5.86 -0.25
C ILE A 65 -13.18 -5.46 -0.50
N LEU A 66 -12.65 -5.74 -1.69
CA LEU A 66 -11.28 -5.34 -2.05
C LEU A 66 -11.13 -3.82 -2.10
N LEU A 67 -12.13 -3.10 -2.61
CA LEU A 67 -12.16 -1.64 -2.65
C LEU A 67 -12.26 -1.04 -1.25
N TRP A 68 -13.04 -1.64 -0.35
CA TRP A 68 -13.09 -1.24 1.06
C TRP A 68 -11.72 -1.32 1.74
N LYS A 69 -11.01 -2.44 1.58
CA LYS A 69 -9.65 -2.61 2.13
C LYS A 69 -8.67 -1.59 1.55
N LYS A 70 -8.78 -1.28 0.25
CA LYS A 70 -7.94 -0.26 -0.39
C LYS A 70 -8.22 1.15 0.11
N ARG A 71 -9.49 1.47 0.35
CA ARG A 71 -9.89 2.76 0.91
C ARG A 71 -9.18 3.00 2.23
N SER A 72 -9.20 2.02 3.15
CA SER A 72 -8.52 2.11 4.43
C SER A 72 -7.03 2.48 4.28
N ILE A 73 -6.32 1.84 3.32
CA ILE A 73 -4.91 2.14 3.04
C ILE A 73 -4.73 3.60 2.56
N TYR A 74 -5.64 4.11 1.71
CA TYR A 74 -5.54 5.50 1.22
C TYR A 74 -5.90 6.51 2.31
N GLU A 75 -6.85 6.20 3.19
CA GLU A 75 -7.19 7.03 4.35
C GLU A 75 -6.01 7.13 5.33
N GLU A 76 -5.31 6.02 5.59
CA GLU A 76 -4.05 6.05 6.34
C GLU A 76 -3.02 6.95 5.64
N GLN A 77 -2.87 6.86 4.32
CA GLN A 77 -1.95 7.70 3.55
C GLN A 77 -2.28 9.20 3.62
N VAL A 78 -3.53 9.59 3.72
CA VAL A 78 -3.93 11.01 3.89
C VAL A 78 -3.41 11.57 5.20
N THR A 79 -3.48 10.78 6.28
CA THR A 79 -3.03 11.21 7.60
C THR A 79 -1.50 11.27 7.74
N GLU A 80 -0.77 10.51 6.90
CA GLU A 80 0.70 10.38 6.97
C GLU A 80 1.47 11.63 6.50
N MET A 81 0.83 12.66 5.96
CA MET A 81 1.50 13.48 4.96
C MET A 81 2.04 14.83 5.39
N THR A 82 1.51 15.44 6.41
CA THR A 82 1.76 16.86 6.64
C THR A 82 3.19 17.17 7.12
N ASN A 83 3.91 16.21 7.71
CA ASN A 83 5.25 16.42 8.24
C ASN A 83 6.24 15.27 8.01
N SER A 84 5.95 14.36 7.09
CA SER A 84 6.84 13.22 6.85
C SER A 84 8.12 13.65 6.15
N VAL A 85 9.25 13.12 6.60
CA VAL A 85 10.56 13.35 5.99
C VAL A 85 11.44 12.13 6.14
N ILE A 86 12.20 11.82 5.09
CA ILE A 86 13.25 10.80 5.14
C ILE A 86 14.57 11.48 4.77
N ALA A 87 15.58 11.32 5.60
CA ALA A 87 16.89 11.90 5.38
C ALA A 87 18.01 10.90 5.68
N ILE A 88 19.12 11.04 4.96
CA ILE A 88 20.39 10.40 5.31
C ILE A 88 21.38 11.51 5.60
N GLU A 89 21.98 11.46 6.78
CA GLU A 89 23.00 12.37 7.25
C GLU A 89 24.03 11.59 8.07
N ASP A 90 25.30 11.67 7.71
CA ASP A 90 26.44 11.08 8.45
C ASP A 90 26.22 9.60 8.86
N GLU A 91 25.91 8.74 7.88
CA GLU A 91 25.65 7.30 8.08
C GLU A 91 24.46 6.99 9.01
N THR A 92 23.55 7.95 9.13
CA THR A 92 22.32 7.81 9.91
C THR A 92 21.12 8.02 9.02
N LEU A 93 20.19 7.10 9.07
CA LEU A 93 18.85 7.27 8.49
C LEU A 93 17.96 7.95 9.53
N ARG A 94 17.38 9.07 9.16
CA ARG A 94 16.37 9.77 9.93
C ARG A 94 15.04 9.69 9.19
N CYS A 95 14.03 9.23 9.87
CA CYS A 95 12.68 9.22 9.35
C CYS A 95 11.74 9.83 10.38
N TYR A 96 10.82 10.63 9.88
CA TYR A 96 9.66 11.11 10.62
C TYR A 96 8.44 10.86 9.75
N GLN A 97 7.46 10.14 10.27
CA GLN A 97 6.23 9.79 9.56
C GLN A 97 5.04 9.74 10.50
N ALA A 98 3.85 10.05 9.98
CA ALA A 98 2.60 9.83 10.68
C ALA A 98 1.96 8.52 10.18
N VAL A 99 1.47 7.68 11.07
CA VAL A 99 0.80 6.42 10.78
C VAL A 99 -0.55 6.44 11.49
N GLY A 100 -1.59 6.80 10.76
CA GLY A 100 -2.90 7.07 11.38
C GLY A 100 -2.82 8.26 12.34
N ASN A 101 -3.09 8.02 13.62
CA ASN A 101 -3.02 9.03 14.67
C ASN A 101 -1.70 8.98 15.48
N VAL A 102 -0.72 8.21 15.02
CA VAL A 102 0.53 7.99 15.72
C VAL A 102 1.65 8.61 14.91
N TYR A 103 2.54 9.34 15.60
CA TYR A 103 3.76 9.88 15.00
C TYR A 103 4.92 8.96 15.34
N GLU A 104 5.58 8.46 14.29
CA GLU A 104 6.76 7.60 14.41
C GLU A 104 7.99 8.36 13.92
N SER A 105 9.08 8.26 14.65
CA SER A 105 10.36 8.78 14.21
C SER A 105 11.48 7.81 14.53
N CYS A 106 12.52 7.82 13.72
CA CYS A 106 13.70 7.03 13.98
C CYS A 106 14.98 7.78 13.62
N TRP A 107 16.02 7.48 14.37
CA TRP A 107 17.42 7.76 14.07
C TRP A 107 18.16 6.43 14.05
N ILE A 108 18.41 5.88 12.87
CA ILE A 108 19.03 4.57 12.70
C ILE A 108 20.44 4.75 12.16
N HIS A 109 21.43 4.42 12.97
CA HIS A 109 22.82 4.33 12.53
C HIS A 109 22.99 3.11 11.63
N PHE A 110 23.70 3.27 10.52
CA PHE A 110 23.90 2.18 9.57
C PHE A 110 24.66 1.00 10.18
N SER A 111 25.55 1.25 11.16
CA SER A 111 26.23 0.20 11.90
C SER A 111 25.31 -0.71 12.71
N ASP A 112 24.14 -0.22 13.07
CA ASP A 112 23.19 -0.96 13.90
C ASP A 112 22.17 -1.75 13.07
N ILE A 113 22.16 -1.56 11.75
CA ILE A 113 21.24 -2.26 10.84
C ILE A 113 21.67 -3.73 10.75
N THR A 114 20.76 -4.64 11.09
CA THR A 114 20.95 -6.08 10.94
C THR A 114 20.30 -6.64 9.71
N ASP A 115 19.12 -6.10 9.32
CA ASP A 115 18.44 -6.53 8.10
C ASP A 115 17.59 -5.40 7.51
N VAL A 116 17.31 -5.52 6.20
CA VAL A 116 16.41 -4.61 5.47
C VAL A 116 15.52 -5.47 4.59
N ILE A 117 14.20 -5.41 4.77
CA ILE A 117 13.22 -6.24 4.07
C ILE A 117 12.23 -5.33 3.34
N PHE A 118 11.89 -5.64 2.09
CA PHE A 118 10.85 -4.92 1.37
C PHE A 118 9.48 -5.59 1.54
N ASN A 119 8.53 -4.84 2.12
CA ASN A 119 7.14 -5.25 2.23
C ASN A 119 6.32 -4.75 1.03
N LYS A 120 6.09 -5.65 0.07
CA LYS A 120 5.34 -5.35 -1.16
C LYS A 120 3.92 -4.85 -0.91
N LYS A 121 3.21 -5.39 0.11
CA LYS A 121 1.81 -5.04 0.38
C LYS A 121 1.66 -3.62 0.87
N LYS A 122 2.58 -3.20 1.74
CA LYS A 122 2.58 -1.87 2.36
C LYS A 122 3.41 -0.85 1.58
N GLN A 123 4.17 -1.28 0.56
CA GLN A 123 5.12 -0.43 -0.16
C GLN A 123 6.11 0.25 0.80
N ALA A 124 6.63 -0.52 1.72
CA ALA A 124 7.48 -0.06 2.82
C ALA A 124 8.75 -0.89 2.92
N PHE A 125 9.82 -0.29 3.43
CA PHE A 125 10.99 -1.03 3.88
C PHE A 125 10.92 -1.22 5.39
N LEU A 126 11.10 -2.46 5.82
CA LEU A 126 11.27 -2.83 7.21
C LEU A 126 12.76 -2.86 7.50
N ILE A 127 13.21 -2.07 8.46
CA ILE A 127 14.60 -1.99 8.89
C ILE A 127 14.68 -2.63 10.27
N GLN A 128 15.45 -3.71 10.35
CA GLN A 128 15.74 -4.36 11.62
C GLN A 128 17.06 -3.84 12.15
N ILE A 129 17.10 -3.46 13.42
CA ILE A 129 18.28 -2.98 14.13
C ILE A 129 18.68 -3.97 15.21
N THR A 130 19.94 -3.90 15.62
CA THR A 130 20.50 -4.76 16.65
C THR A 130 19.78 -4.57 17.99
N GLU A 131 19.68 -5.65 18.77
CA GLU A 131 19.17 -5.64 20.16
C GLU A 131 20.25 -5.26 21.19
N ASP A 132 21.48 -4.93 20.75
CA ASP A 132 22.56 -4.55 21.66
C ASP A 132 22.16 -3.30 22.47
N PRO A 133 22.23 -3.33 23.80
CA PRO A 133 21.98 -2.16 24.66
C PRO A 133 22.88 -0.95 24.35
N LYS A 134 24.01 -1.18 23.68
CA LYS A 134 24.96 -0.12 23.26
C LYS A 134 24.63 0.47 21.88
N ARG A 135 23.51 0.06 21.27
CA ARG A 135 23.06 0.62 19.97
C ARG A 135 22.95 2.15 20.06
N LYS A 136 23.31 2.82 18.99
CA LYS A 136 23.17 4.28 18.84
C LYS A 136 21.83 4.67 18.22
N SER A 137 21.10 3.69 17.71
CA SER A 137 19.82 3.89 17.03
C SER A 137 18.68 4.04 18.01
N GLU A 138 17.77 4.95 17.69
CA GLU A 138 16.60 5.29 18.50
C GLU A 138 15.34 5.23 17.67
N ILE A 139 14.27 4.66 18.22
CA ILE A 139 12.93 4.67 17.65
C ILE A 139 12.01 5.32 18.66
N CYS A 140 11.21 6.30 18.21
CA CYS A 140 10.24 7.00 19.04
C CYS A 140 8.84 6.91 18.44
N VAL A 141 7.86 6.66 19.30
CA VAL A 141 6.44 6.68 18.98
C VAL A 141 5.78 7.76 19.83
N ASN A 142 5.12 8.73 19.17
CA ASN A 142 4.56 9.93 19.84
C ASN A 142 5.57 10.65 20.74
N SER A 143 6.83 10.77 20.28
CA SER A 143 7.95 11.36 21.01
C SER A 143 8.40 10.59 22.26
N VAL A 144 7.94 9.36 22.45
CA VAL A 144 8.38 8.45 23.51
C VAL A 144 9.33 7.43 22.90
N LEU A 145 10.51 7.28 23.50
CA LEU A 145 11.48 6.24 23.09
C LEU A 145 10.88 4.85 23.33
N VAL A 146 10.95 3.99 22.32
CA VAL A 146 10.48 2.60 22.41
C VAL A 146 11.63 1.63 22.22
N GLU A 147 11.58 0.49 22.91
CA GLU A 147 12.59 -0.58 22.82
C GLU A 147 12.36 -1.49 21.61
N GLU A 148 11.72 -0.98 20.56
CA GLU A 148 11.54 -1.75 19.34
C GLU A 148 12.85 -1.86 18.56
N ASN A 149 13.03 -3.00 17.89
CA ASN A 149 14.17 -3.28 17.02
C ASN A 149 13.78 -3.35 15.55
N LEU A 150 12.53 -3.01 15.21
CA LEU A 150 12.00 -3.00 13.86
C LEU A 150 11.32 -1.66 13.57
N PHE A 151 11.71 -1.02 12.47
CA PHE A 151 11.08 0.22 12.00
C PHE A 151 10.59 0.07 10.55
N GLU A 152 9.33 0.44 10.30
CA GLU A 152 8.72 0.40 8.97
C GLU A 152 8.77 1.79 8.33
N VAL A 153 9.56 1.96 7.27
CA VAL A 153 9.61 3.21 6.49
C VAL A 153 8.69 3.10 5.30
N ARG A 154 7.62 3.87 5.30
CA ARG A 154 6.59 3.85 4.25
C ARG A 154 6.95 4.74 3.08
N GLY A 155 6.79 4.20 1.86
CA GLY A 155 7.19 4.89 0.63
C GLY A 155 6.04 5.43 -0.20
N GLY A 156 4.78 5.12 0.15
CA GLY A 156 3.59 5.39 -0.67
C GLY A 156 3.37 6.86 -1.06
N ASN A 157 3.93 7.80 -0.31
CA ASN A 157 3.77 9.24 -0.49
C ASN A 157 4.96 9.94 -1.15
N TYR A 158 6.00 9.17 -1.47
CA TYR A 158 7.22 9.67 -2.08
C TYR A 158 7.32 9.28 -3.54
N LYS A 159 8.06 10.08 -4.34
CA LYS A 159 8.48 9.65 -5.68
C LYS A 159 9.29 8.37 -5.58
N LEU A 160 8.83 7.33 -6.25
CA LEU A 160 9.45 6.00 -6.21
C LEU A 160 10.96 6.07 -6.44
N ASP A 161 11.42 6.79 -7.47
CA ASP A 161 12.85 6.89 -7.80
C ASP A 161 13.67 7.54 -6.68
N LYS A 162 13.13 8.59 -6.02
CA LYS A 162 13.80 9.25 -4.91
C LYS A 162 13.84 8.35 -3.69
N PHE A 163 12.73 7.66 -3.41
CA PHE A 163 12.61 6.72 -2.31
C PHE A 163 13.59 5.55 -2.47
N LEU A 164 13.58 4.88 -3.63
CA LEU A 164 14.51 3.80 -3.91
C LEU A 164 15.97 4.24 -3.88
N LYS A 165 16.29 5.46 -4.31
CA LYS A 165 17.65 6.01 -4.24
C LYS A 165 18.18 6.16 -2.83
N ILE A 166 17.30 6.46 -1.85
CA ILE A 166 17.68 6.45 -0.42
C ILE A 166 17.97 5.02 0.02
N PHE A 167 17.05 4.09 -0.24
CA PHE A 167 17.20 2.71 0.21
C PHE A 167 18.36 1.98 -0.47
N GLN A 168 18.72 2.35 -1.69
CA GLN A 168 19.95 1.86 -2.34
C GLN A 168 21.22 2.12 -1.51
N LYS A 169 21.21 3.13 -0.63
CA LYS A 169 22.31 3.41 0.29
C LYS A 169 22.19 2.69 1.63
N VAL A 170 20.98 2.34 2.05
CA VAL A 170 20.70 1.68 3.33
C VAL A 170 20.85 0.16 3.22
N ILE A 171 20.36 -0.43 2.12
CA ILE A 171 20.36 -1.88 1.87
C ILE A 171 21.74 -2.55 2.07
N PRO A 172 22.88 -1.98 1.63
CA PRO A 172 24.19 -2.62 1.79
C PRO A 172 24.60 -2.90 3.23
N TYR A 173 23.98 -2.24 4.21
CA TYR A 173 24.28 -2.41 5.62
C TYR A 173 23.49 -3.55 6.28
N GLY A 174 22.45 -4.09 5.64
CA GLY A 174 21.79 -5.31 6.07
C GLY A 174 22.72 -6.52 5.98
N HIS A 175 22.85 -7.29 7.06
CA HIS A 175 23.77 -8.42 7.15
C HIS A 175 23.21 -9.70 6.53
N ASN A 176 21.90 -9.79 6.36
CA ASN A 176 21.27 -10.92 5.71
C ASN A 176 21.52 -10.89 4.20
N ASN A 177 22.17 -11.94 3.69
CA ASN A 177 22.65 -12.11 2.30
C ASN A 177 21.56 -12.13 1.20
N GLN A 178 20.32 -11.82 1.50
CA GLN A 178 19.32 -11.56 0.47
C GLN A 178 19.54 -10.15 -0.09
N ARG A 179 20.40 -10.06 -1.10
CA ARG A 179 20.56 -8.82 -1.86
C ARG A 179 19.19 -8.41 -2.38
N ILE A 180 18.61 -7.40 -1.76
CA ILE A 180 17.40 -6.77 -2.27
C ILE A 180 17.78 -6.15 -3.62
N ASP A 181 17.30 -6.75 -4.69
CA ASP A 181 17.45 -6.18 -6.03
C ASP A 181 16.44 -5.04 -6.17
N ILE A 182 16.96 -3.82 -6.25
CA ILE A 182 16.16 -2.60 -6.42
C ILE A 182 15.31 -2.65 -7.68
N GLU A 183 15.82 -3.26 -8.75
CA GLU A 183 15.03 -3.44 -9.98
C GLU A 183 13.88 -4.41 -9.77
N LEU A 184 14.05 -5.45 -8.96
CA LEU A 184 12.99 -6.35 -8.56
C LEU A 184 11.96 -5.63 -7.70
N VAL A 185 12.39 -4.79 -6.74
CA VAL A 185 11.51 -3.97 -5.92
C VAL A 185 10.69 -3.03 -6.80
N ARG A 186 11.32 -2.33 -7.76
CA ARG A 186 10.66 -1.47 -8.73
C ARG A 186 9.59 -2.23 -9.52
N LYS A 187 9.92 -3.38 -10.09
CA LYS A 187 8.97 -4.24 -10.83
C LYS A 187 7.81 -4.69 -9.96
N GLN A 188 8.08 -5.06 -8.71
CA GLN A 188 7.05 -5.47 -7.76
C GLN A 188 6.11 -4.32 -7.40
N TRP A 189 6.66 -3.11 -7.21
CA TRP A 189 5.88 -1.89 -6.96
C TRP A 189 4.97 -1.55 -8.14
N GLU A 190 5.53 -1.50 -9.35
CA GLU A 190 4.77 -1.24 -10.58
C GLU A 190 3.73 -2.33 -10.87
N SER A 191 4.06 -3.61 -10.61
CA SER A 191 3.11 -4.72 -10.81
C SER A 191 1.91 -4.63 -9.85
N ALA A 192 2.15 -4.21 -8.61
CA ALA A 192 1.07 -3.96 -7.65
C ALA A 192 0.13 -2.83 -8.11
N MET A 193 0.66 -1.86 -8.85
CA MET A 193 -0.14 -0.79 -9.47
C MET A 193 -0.95 -1.29 -10.69
N ARG A 194 -0.37 -2.18 -11.53
CA ARG A 194 -1.06 -2.71 -12.74
C ARG A 194 -2.19 -3.70 -12.42
N MET A 195 -2.00 -4.58 -11.45
CA MET A 195 -3.05 -5.52 -11.00
C MET A 195 -4.34 -4.82 -10.55
N LYS A 196 -4.24 -3.52 -10.28
CA LYS A 196 -5.34 -2.66 -9.88
C LYS A 196 -6.47 -2.55 -10.91
N HIS A 197 -6.14 -2.54 -12.20
CA HIS A 197 -7.11 -2.38 -13.27
C HIS A 197 -7.85 -3.69 -13.62
N PHE A 198 -7.17 -4.83 -13.57
CA PHE A 198 -7.77 -6.11 -13.88
C PHE A 198 -8.98 -6.44 -13.00
N TYR A 199 -8.85 -6.24 -11.67
CA TYR A 199 -9.93 -6.54 -10.73
C TYR A 199 -11.15 -5.64 -10.89
N GLN A 200 -11.01 -4.44 -11.45
CA GLN A 200 -12.13 -3.54 -11.68
C GLN A 200 -13.01 -4.00 -12.84
N TRP A 201 -12.42 -4.57 -13.89
CA TRP A 201 -13.16 -5.00 -15.08
C TRP A 201 -13.68 -6.44 -15.01
N PHE A 202 -13.09 -7.26 -14.14
CA PHE A 202 -13.42 -8.68 -14.03
C PHE A 202 -14.93 -8.96 -13.77
N PRO A 203 -15.62 -8.31 -12.83
CA PRO A 203 -17.05 -8.53 -12.60
C PRO A 203 -17.91 -8.18 -13.80
N TRP A 204 -17.58 -7.09 -14.49
CA TRP A 204 -18.30 -6.67 -15.70
C TRP A 204 -18.12 -7.65 -16.86
N SER A 205 -16.95 -8.27 -16.97
CA SER A 205 -16.71 -9.32 -17.98
C SER A 205 -17.57 -10.56 -17.70
N ILE A 206 -17.68 -10.99 -16.44
CA ILE A 206 -18.56 -12.11 -16.06
C ILE A 206 -20.01 -11.79 -16.35
N LEU A 207 -20.47 -10.59 -15.99
CA LEU A 207 -21.84 -10.16 -16.28
C LEU A 207 -22.11 -10.15 -17.78
N GLY A 208 -21.19 -9.61 -18.59
CA GLY A 208 -21.30 -9.59 -20.03
C GLY A 208 -21.47 -11.00 -20.65
N VAL A 209 -20.64 -11.96 -20.22
CA VAL A 209 -20.73 -13.35 -20.64
C VAL A 209 -22.09 -13.96 -20.23
N THR A 210 -22.54 -13.72 -19.01
CA THR A 210 -23.84 -14.24 -18.51
C THR A 210 -25.01 -13.72 -19.36
N VAL A 211 -25.01 -12.43 -19.70
CA VAL A 211 -26.05 -11.81 -20.53
C VAL A 211 -26.02 -12.39 -21.94
N ILE A 212 -24.84 -12.56 -22.54
CA ILE A 212 -24.70 -13.16 -23.88
C ILE A 212 -25.23 -14.59 -23.90
N MET A 213 -24.90 -15.41 -22.89
CA MET A 213 -25.39 -16.79 -22.78
C MET A 213 -26.92 -16.89 -22.57
N GLN A 214 -27.56 -15.80 -22.18
CA GLN A 214 -29.02 -15.75 -22.06
C GLN A 214 -29.74 -15.42 -23.39
N ILE A 215 -29.04 -14.70 -24.28
CA ILE A 215 -29.59 -14.27 -25.57
C ILE A 215 -29.43 -15.37 -26.63
N LEU A 216 -28.44 -16.24 -26.48
CA LEU A 216 -28.21 -17.41 -27.34
C LEU A 216 -29.08 -18.60 -26.92
#